data_0497bb390b0afb0a733d725999a801e0
#
_entry.id   0497bb390b0afb0a733d725999a801e0
#
_cell.length_a   1.000
_cell.length_b   1.000
_cell.length_c   1.000
_cell.angle_alpha   90.00
_cell.angle_beta   90.00
_cell.angle_gamma   90.00
#
_symmetry.space_group_name_H-M   'P 1'
#
loop_
_entity.id
_entity.type
_entity.pdbx_description
1 polymer ?
#
loop_
_entity_poly.entity_id
_entity_poly.type
_entity_poly.pdbx_seq_one_letter_code
_entity_poly.pdbx_strand_id
1 'polypeptide(L)'
;MILTITPNPCVDKTVFIDALQPGAKIRAPRYTCIAGGKGCNVSRAIKAMGGDTVAMPFVGGHTGRHVVDMLEQQGGLRCAPVWVQDMTRTITTDPSGSFRFTRL
;
A
#
# COMPACT_ATOMS: atom_id res chain seq x y z
N MET A 1 8.59 5.14 -21.68
CA MET A 1 7.77 5.41 -20.48
C MET A 1 6.76 4.28 -20.32
N ILE A 2 6.62 3.76 -19.11
CA ILE A 2 5.69 2.67 -18.79
C ILE A 2 4.63 3.20 -17.84
N LEU A 3 3.35 3.08 -18.22
CA LEU A 3 2.22 3.41 -17.39
C LEU A 3 1.75 2.12 -16.70
N THR A 4 1.70 2.12 -15.38
CA THR A 4 1.07 1.03 -14.62
C THR A 4 -0.31 1.46 -14.16
N ILE A 5 -1.26 0.54 -14.25
CA ILE A 5 -2.64 0.78 -13.82
C ILE A 5 -2.93 -0.18 -12.67
N THR A 6 -3.35 0.38 -11.54
CA THR A 6 -3.68 -0.41 -10.34
C THR A 6 -5.14 -0.15 -9.98
N PRO A 7 -6.07 -1.01 -10.44
CA PRO A 7 -7.50 -0.80 -10.16
C PRO A 7 -7.86 -1.00 -8.69
N ASN A 8 -7.09 -1.79 -7.95
CA ASN A 8 -7.37 -2.11 -6.55
C ASN A 8 -6.11 -1.99 -5.68
N PRO A 9 -5.60 -0.77 -5.48
CA PRO A 9 -4.46 -0.55 -4.59
C PRO A 9 -4.87 -0.72 -3.13
N CYS A 10 -3.88 -0.68 -2.24
CA CYS A 10 -4.12 -0.77 -0.81
C CYS A 10 -3.06 -0.01 -0.02
N VAL A 11 -3.41 0.32 1.22
CA VAL A 11 -2.43 0.60 2.25
C VAL A 11 -2.01 -0.75 2.81
N ASP A 12 -0.76 -1.13 2.58
CA ASP A 12 -0.20 -2.39 3.07
C ASP A 12 0.54 -2.11 4.37
N LYS A 13 -0.09 -2.52 5.48
CA LYS A 13 0.39 -2.23 6.82
C LYS A 13 0.93 -3.50 7.46
N THR A 14 2.21 -3.47 7.82
CA THR A 14 2.85 -4.55 8.57
C THR A 14 3.01 -4.11 10.01
N VAL A 15 2.44 -4.89 10.93
CA VAL A 15 2.57 -4.66 12.38
C VAL A 15 3.52 -5.69 12.97
N PHE A 16 4.42 -5.22 13.81
CA PHE A 16 5.45 -6.08 14.42
C PHE A 16 5.02 -6.41 15.84
N ILE A 17 4.61 -7.66 16.06
CA ILE A 17 4.17 -8.18 17.35
C ILE A 17 4.95 -9.44 17.69
N ASP A 18 5.12 -9.72 18.99
CA ASP A 18 5.86 -10.91 19.43
C ASP A 18 5.06 -12.19 19.22
N ALA A 19 3.76 -12.15 19.55
CA ALA A 19 2.89 -13.30 19.40
C ALA A 19 1.44 -12.86 19.24
N LEU A 20 0.69 -13.57 18.39
CA LEU A 20 -0.73 -13.37 18.25
C LEU A 20 -1.46 -14.17 19.34
N GLN A 21 -2.23 -13.46 20.16
CA GLN A 21 -3.05 -14.07 21.22
C GLN A 21 -4.51 -13.69 20.97
N PRO A 22 -5.35 -14.58 20.45
CA PRO A 22 -6.75 -14.29 20.22
C PRO A 22 -7.45 -13.81 21.50
N GLY A 23 -8.25 -12.75 21.37
CA GLY A 23 -8.96 -12.15 22.50
C GLY A 23 -8.13 -11.19 23.36
N ALA A 24 -6.83 -11.11 23.17
CA ALA A 24 -5.97 -10.18 23.90
C ALA A 24 -5.87 -8.84 23.17
N LYS A 25 -5.67 -7.76 23.95
CA LYS A 25 -5.27 -6.47 23.37
C LYS A 25 -3.77 -6.50 23.19
N ILE A 26 -3.33 -6.36 21.94
CA ILE A 26 -1.92 -6.36 21.59
C ILE A 26 -1.58 -4.98 21.04
N ARG A 27 -0.56 -4.34 21.62
CA ARG A 27 0.00 -3.10 21.09
C ARG A 27 1.26 -3.43 20.33
N ALA A 28 1.26 -3.16 19.03
CA ALA A 28 2.45 -3.33 18.23
C ALA A 28 3.46 -2.23 18.57
N PRO A 29 4.70 -2.55 18.95
CA PRO A 29 5.71 -1.54 19.24
C PRO A 29 6.07 -0.70 18.01
N ARG A 30 5.90 -1.24 16.81
CA ARG A 30 6.10 -0.52 15.57
C ARG A 30 5.27 -1.11 14.45
N TYR A 31 5.08 -0.31 13.41
CA TYR A 31 4.45 -0.77 12.17
C TYR A 31 5.07 -0.04 10.99
N THR A 32 4.89 -0.58 9.81
CA THR A 32 5.26 0.06 8.56
C THR A 32 4.09 0.07 7.60
N CYS A 33 4.03 1.10 6.75
CA CYS A 33 3.03 1.19 5.69
C CYS A 33 3.72 1.38 4.35
N ILE A 34 3.19 0.71 3.34
CA ILE A 34 3.63 0.88 1.96
C ILE A 34 2.39 0.87 1.07
N ALA A 35 2.45 1.60 -0.04
CA ALA A 35 1.42 1.52 -1.06
C ALA A 35 1.51 0.17 -1.75
N GLY A 36 0.44 -0.61 -1.67
CA GLY A 36 0.37 -1.94 -2.26
C GLY A 36 -0.50 -1.99 -3.49
N GLY A 37 -0.42 -3.10 -4.18
CA GLY A 37 -1.08 -3.36 -5.44
C GLY A 37 -0.06 -3.74 -6.50
N LYS A 38 -0.46 -4.62 -7.40
CA LYS A 38 0.49 -5.19 -8.38
C LYS A 38 1.11 -4.13 -9.27
N GLY A 39 0.29 -3.21 -9.81
CA GLY A 39 0.80 -2.13 -10.65
C GLY A 39 1.72 -1.18 -9.89
N CYS A 40 1.39 -0.85 -8.65
CA CYS A 40 2.27 -0.03 -7.81
C CYS A 40 3.62 -0.71 -7.58
N ASN A 41 3.60 -2.02 -7.33
CA ASN A 41 4.83 -2.79 -7.16
C ASN A 41 5.69 -2.79 -8.43
N VAL A 42 5.04 -2.90 -9.60
CA VAL A 42 5.73 -2.84 -10.89
C VAL A 42 6.37 -1.48 -11.11
N SER A 43 5.67 -0.38 -10.84
CA SER A 43 6.24 0.97 -10.97
C SER A 43 7.44 1.16 -10.05
N ARG A 44 7.36 0.69 -8.80
CA ARG A 44 8.52 0.76 -7.91
C ARG A 44 9.71 -0.02 -8.45
N ALA A 45 9.48 -1.20 -9.00
CA ALA A 45 10.53 -2.02 -9.59
C ALA A 45 11.16 -1.34 -10.82
N ILE A 46 10.33 -0.76 -11.69
CA ILE A 46 10.82 -0.03 -12.86
C ILE A 46 11.72 1.14 -12.43
N LYS A 47 11.26 1.91 -11.44
CA LYS A 47 12.06 3.03 -10.94
C LYS A 47 13.36 2.57 -10.32
N ALA A 48 13.34 1.50 -9.54
CA ALA A 48 14.54 0.94 -8.92
C ALA A 48 15.58 0.49 -9.96
N MET A 49 15.13 0.09 -11.15
CA MET A 49 16.01 -0.28 -12.26
C MET A 49 16.41 0.93 -13.14
N GLY A 50 16.04 2.14 -12.76
CA GLY A 50 16.36 3.35 -13.51
C GLY A 50 15.43 3.64 -14.67
N GLY A 51 14.28 2.94 -14.76
CA GLY A 51 13.31 3.16 -15.82
C GLY A 51 12.38 4.34 -15.56
N ASP A 52 11.67 4.74 -16.60
CA ASP A 52 10.70 5.83 -16.57
C ASP A 52 9.28 5.26 -16.49
N THR A 53 8.53 5.66 -15.45
CA THR A 53 7.20 5.14 -15.18
C THR A 53 6.27 6.17 -14.57
N VAL A 54 4.97 5.99 -14.81
CA VAL A 54 3.89 6.72 -14.14
C VAL A 54 2.95 5.68 -13.54
N ALA A 55 2.59 5.84 -12.27
CA ALA A 55 1.63 4.97 -11.60
C ALA A 55 0.24 5.60 -11.65
N MET A 56 -0.75 4.82 -12.08
CA MET A 56 -2.15 5.22 -12.11
C MET A 56 -2.97 4.33 -11.17
N PRO A 57 -3.04 4.65 -9.88
CA PRO A 57 -3.88 3.93 -8.94
C PRO A 57 -5.31 4.49 -8.95
N PHE A 58 -6.29 3.61 -8.77
CA PHE A 58 -7.68 4.01 -8.53
C PHE A 58 -7.87 4.10 -7.02
N VAL A 59 -7.99 5.32 -6.50
CA VAL A 59 -7.91 5.59 -5.06
C VAL A 59 -9.13 6.39 -4.57
N GLY A 60 -9.47 6.22 -3.31
CA GLY A 60 -10.55 6.96 -2.69
C GLY A 60 -10.37 7.15 -1.20
N GLY A 61 -10.94 8.22 -0.67
CA GLY A 61 -10.93 8.53 0.75
C GLY A 61 -9.56 8.86 1.32
N HIS A 62 -9.47 8.81 2.63
CA HIS A 62 -8.22 9.13 3.36
C HIS A 62 -7.11 8.13 3.06
N THR A 63 -7.46 6.86 2.97
CA THR A 63 -6.50 5.82 2.64
C THR A 63 -6.00 5.93 1.20
N GLY A 64 -6.86 6.38 0.28
CA GLY A 64 -6.45 6.67 -1.08
C GLY A 64 -5.43 7.81 -1.16
N ARG A 65 -5.66 8.88 -0.40
CA ARG A 65 -4.68 9.97 -0.28
C ARG A 65 -3.36 9.46 0.28
N HIS A 66 -3.42 8.59 1.28
CA HIS A 66 -2.22 7.98 1.87
C HIS A 66 -1.43 7.15 0.84
N VAL A 67 -2.13 6.38 0.00
CA VAL A 67 -1.49 5.62 -1.08
C VAL A 67 -0.74 6.55 -2.03
N VAL A 68 -1.38 7.62 -2.49
CA VAL A 68 -0.75 8.59 -3.39
C VAL A 68 0.47 9.23 -2.73
N ASP A 69 0.34 9.66 -1.49
CA ASP A 69 1.44 10.29 -0.76
C ASP A 69 2.62 9.33 -0.60
N MET A 70 2.37 8.06 -0.30
CA MET A 70 3.43 7.06 -0.19
C MET A 70 4.12 6.81 -1.54
N LEU A 71 3.36 6.73 -2.63
CA LEU A 71 3.94 6.54 -3.96
C LEU A 71 4.82 7.71 -4.36
N GLU A 72 4.36 8.93 -4.11
CA GLU A 72 5.08 10.14 -4.50
C GLU A 72 6.26 10.44 -3.57
N GLN A 73 6.03 10.43 -2.27
CA GLN A 73 7.04 10.89 -1.30
C GLN A 73 8.04 9.80 -0.95
N GLN A 74 7.58 8.59 -0.65
CA GLN A 74 8.49 7.49 -0.30
C GLN A 74 9.10 6.85 -1.55
N GLY A 75 8.26 6.62 -2.57
CA GLY A 75 8.70 5.96 -3.79
C GLY A 75 9.32 6.88 -4.82
N GLY A 76 9.12 8.19 -4.69
CA GLY A 76 9.56 9.16 -5.68
C GLY A 76 8.92 8.95 -7.05
N LEU A 77 7.73 8.36 -7.09
CA LEU A 77 7.03 8.04 -8.34
C LEU A 77 6.17 9.20 -8.79
N ARG A 78 6.03 9.35 -10.09
CA ARG A 78 4.98 10.20 -10.66
C ARG A 78 3.68 9.43 -10.64
N CYS A 79 2.62 10.07 -10.13
CA CYS A 79 1.29 9.48 -10.04
C CYS A 79 0.30 10.23 -10.90
N ALA A 80 -0.59 9.48 -11.54
CA ALA A 80 -1.78 9.99 -12.21
C ALA A 80 -3.00 9.29 -11.59
N PRO A 81 -3.39 9.64 -10.35
CA PRO A 81 -4.44 8.92 -9.65
C PRO A 81 -5.80 9.14 -10.29
N VAL A 82 -6.62 8.11 -10.29
CA VAL A 82 -8.05 8.18 -10.63
C VAL A 82 -8.81 8.11 -9.30
N TRP A 83 -9.56 9.18 -9.00
CA TRP A 83 -10.31 9.25 -7.76
C TRP A 83 -11.68 8.60 -7.92
N VAL A 84 -11.98 7.68 -6.99
CA VAL A 84 -13.25 6.94 -6.92
C VAL A 84 -13.93 7.21 -5.58
N GLN A 85 -15.22 6.85 -5.47
CA GLN A 85 -15.98 7.11 -4.27
C GLN A 85 -15.59 6.20 -3.10
N ASP A 86 -15.31 4.94 -3.39
CA ASP A 86 -15.01 3.96 -2.35
C ASP A 86 -13.65 4.21 -1.73
N MET A 87 -13.57 4.00 -0.41
CA MET A 87 -12.32 4.14 0.31
C MET A 87 -11.35 3.01 -0.09
N THR A 88 -10.11 3.38 -0.36
CA THR A 88 -9.05 2.43 -0.63
C THR A 88 -8.87 1.48 0.57
N ARG A 89 -8.74 0.19 0.29
CA ARG A 89 -8.64 -0.84 1.33
C ARG A 89 -7.31 -0.78 2.07
N THR A 90 -7.31 -1.30 3.27
CA THR A 90 -6.10 -1.48 4.09
C THR A 90 -5.91 -2.97 4.37
N ILE A 91 -4.70 -3.46 4.18
CA ILE A 91 -4.31 -4.81 4.54
C ILE A 91 -3.36 -4.73 5.71
N THR A 92 -3.67 -5.46 6.78
CA THR A 92 -2.82 -5.52 7.97
C THR A 92 -2.29 -6.93 8.13
N THR A 93 -0.96 -7.07 8.20
CA THR A 93 -0.30 -8.36 8.39
C THR A 93 0.79 -8.25 9.44
N ASP A 94 1.19 -9.38 10.01
CA ASP A 94 2.44 -9.49 10.75
C ASP A 94 3.56 -10.02 9.85
N PRO A 95 4.84 -9.85 10.21
CA PRO A 95 5.95 -10.29 9.35
C PRO A 95 5.99 -11.80 9.13
N SER A 96 5.48 -12.60 10.07
CA SER A 96 5.44 -14.06 9.94
C SER A 96 4.36 -14.52 8.97
N GLY A 97 3.38 -13.65 8.65
CA GLY A 97 2.22 -14.01 7.87
C GLY A 97 1.21 -14.88 8.64
N SER A 98 1.33 -14.96 9.98
CA SER A 98 0.42 -15.78 10.79
C SER A 98 -1.00 -15.24 10.79
N PHE A 99 -1.20 -13.97 10.49
CA PHE A 99 -2.51 -13.42 10.21
C PHE A 99 -2.46 -12.37 9.13
N ARG A 100 -3.58 -12.18 8.46
CA ARG A 100 -3.80 -11.13 7.49
C ARG A 100 -5.24 -10.65 7.59
N PHE A 101 -5.42 -9.37 7.79
CA PHE A 101 -6.73 -8.75 7.85
C PHE A 101 -6.86 -7.72 6.73
N THR A 102 -7.94 -7.85 5.94
CA THR A 102 -8.21 -6.91 4.84
C THR A 102 -9.55 -6.25 5.10
N ARG A 103 -9.55 -4.94 5.11
CA ARG A 103 -10.77 -4.14 5.09
C ARG A 103 -11.10 -3.77 3.65
N LEU A 104 -12.23 -4.24 3.23
CA LEU A 104 -12.76 -3.94 1.90
C LEU A 104 -13.58 -2.65 1.88
#